data_c27f92a608bd304d54091c025056fc5f
#
_entry.id   c27f92a608bd304d54091c025056fc5f
#
_cell.length_a   1.000
_cell.length_b   1.000
_cell.length_c   1.000
_cell.angle_alpha   90.00
_cell.angle_beta   90.00
_cell.angle_gamma   90.00
#
_symmetry.space_group_name_H-M   'P 1'
#
loop_
_entity.id
_entity.type
_entity.pdbx_description
1 polymer ?
#
loop_
_entity_poly.entity_id
_entity_poly.type
_entity_poly.pdbx_seq_one_letter_code
_entity_poly.pdbx_strand_id
1 'polypeptide(L)'
;MPGRTASRYRSGTVSTSPLLLLLVGMAAAVGAVMNAMAGGGTLITFPALVALGVPPITANATSTVALWPGTMASMWGYRRELGGARDWARAWAIPSIIGGAVGAGLLVVTPERRFEQLVPWLILGATVLFIGQGPLLRRMRELAPGDEANPLMARTAEWLASRQITQDDGTLRSPSRAFLGYQFLVAVYGGYFGAGAGILMLAALGLMGLTNIHQMNGLKNWGGGLFNLVAVGIFVVGGLVNWPIALAMAAGATAGGIGGSLLAQRVGQAWVRRVIAVIGLGSGLAMLFGLI
;
A
#
# COMPACT_ATOMS: atom_id res chain seq x y z
N MET A 1 11.44 -16.25 -40.37
CA MET A 1 11.39 -17.31 -39.35
C MET A 1 10.92 -16.71 -38.01
N PRO A 2 9.65 -16.88 -37.64
CA PRO A 2 9.15 -16.47 -36.32
C PRO A 2 8.90 -17.74 -35.50
N GLY A 3 9.69 -18.00 -34.49
CA GLY A 3 9.44 -19.20 -33.69
C GLY A 3 10.55 -19.54 -32.72
N ARG A 4 10.81 -18.70 -31.70
CA ARG A 4 11.64 -19.13 -30.57
C ARG A 4 11.43 -18.39 -29.23
N THR A 5 10.40 -17.55 -29.07
CA THR A 5 10.17 -16.82 -27.81
C THR A 5 8.88 -17.19 -27.06
N ALA A 6 8.07 -18.10 -27.58
CA ALA A 6 6.81 -18.50 -26.95
C ALA A 6 6.91 -19.70 -25.97
N SER A 7 8.11 -20.18 -25.65
CA SER A 7 8.31 -21.45 -24.93
C SER A 7 8.80 -21.31 -23.48
N ARG A 8 8.90 -20.13 -22.89
CA ARG A 8 9.37 -20.00 -21.49
C ARG A 8 8.27 -19.89 -20.44
N TYR A 9 7.04 -19.64 -20.83
CA TYR A 9 5.90 -19.62 -19.91
C TYR A 9 4.98 -20.85 -20.10
N ARG A 10 5.57 -22.03 -20.13
CA ARG A 10 4.81 -23.23 -19.74
C ARG A 10 4.47 -23.04 -18.26
N SER A 11 3.23 -23.30 -17.89
CA SER A 11 2.69 -23.49 -16.53
C SER A 11 3.62 -24.36 -15.64
N GLY A 12 4.81 -23.88 -15.37
CA GLY A 12 5.70 -24.44 -14.40
C GLY A 12 5.05 -24.17 -13.04
N THR A 13 4.48 -25.19 -12.46
CA THR A 13 4.24 -25.21 -11.03
C THR A 13 5.55 -24.80 -10.39
N VAL A 14 5.58 -23.53 -9.85
CA VAL A 14 6.72 -23.09 -9.05
C VAL A 14 6.90 -24.18 -8.02
N SER A 15 8.04 -24.89 -8.07
CA SER A 15 8.27 -26.01 -7.17
C SER A 15 8.21 -25.46 -5.75
N THR A 16 7.15 -25.77 -5.03
CA THR A 16 6.91 -25.32 -3.66
C THR A 16 7.79 -26.12 -2.70
N SER A 17 9.11 -25.92 -2.82
CA SER A 17 10.05 -26.53 -1.88
C SER A 17 9.82 -25.93 -0.48
N PRO A 18 10.04 -26.69 0.60
CA PRO A 18 9.92 -26.16 1.96
C PRO A 18 10.78 -24.92 2.20
N LEU A 19 11.95 -24.84 1.57
CA LEU A 19 12.83 -23.69 1.63
C LEU A 19 12.20 -22.46 0.98
N LEU A 20 11.56 -22.59 -0.19
CA LEU A 20 10.86 -21.49 -0.84
C LEU A 20 9.72 -20.98 0.03
N LEU A 21 8.90 -21.86 0.60
CA LEU A 21 7.80 -21.49 1.49
C LEU A 21 8.30 -20.75 2.74
N LEU A 22 9.44 -21.18 3.29
CA LEU A 22 10.07 -20.49 4.41
C LEU A 22 10.54 -19.09 4.00
N LEU A 23 11.22 -18.95 2.86
CA LEU A 23 11.72 -17.65 2.36
C LEU A 23 10.59 -16.66 2.09
N VAL A 24 9.51 -17.08 1.42
CA VAL A 24 8.36 -16.20 1.16
C VAL A 24 7.61 -15.86 2.45
N GLY A 25 7.52 -16.78 3.41
CA GLY A 25 6.97 -16.52 4.73
C GLY A 25 7.79 -15.48 5.50
N MET A 26 9.12 -15.57 5.49
CA MET A 26 10.00 -14.56 6.10
C MET A 26 9.88 -13.20 5.39
N ALA A 27 9.87 -13.18 4.06
CA ALA A 27 9.67 -11.94 3.30
C ALA A 27 8.32 -11.28 3.65
N ALA A 28 7.27 -12.10 3.81
CA ALA A 28 5.95 -11.61 4.22
C ALA A 28 5.93 -11.11 5.67
N ALA A 29 6.65 -11.75 6.58
CA ALA A 29 6.79 -11.29 7.97
C ALA A 29 7.46 -9.90 8.01
N VAL A 30 8.58 -9.74 7.32
CA VAL A 30 9.27 -8.45 7.20
C VAL A 30 8.37 -7.41 6.52
N GLY A 31 7.70 -7.78 5.42
CA GLY A 31 6.76 -6.93 4.72
C GLY A 31 5.59 -6.47 5.60
N ALA A 32 5.05 -7.35 6.44
CA ALA A 32 3.97 -7.02 7.35
C ALA A 32 4.40 -6.06 8.48
N VAL A 33 5.60 -6.28 9.07
CA VAL A 33 6.21 -5.33 10.02
C VAL A 33 6.32 -3.95 9.39
N MET A 34 6.86 -3.89 8.18
CA MET A 34 7.06 -2.62 7.46
C MET A 34 5.73 -1.97 7.04
N ASN A 35 4.74 -2.78 6.67
CA ASN A 35 3.40 -2.29 6.34
C ASN A 35 2.70 -1.65 7.55
N ALA A 36 2.85 -2.25 8.73
CA ALA A 36 2.33 -1.70 9.98
C ALA A 36 2.96 -0.33 10.32
N MET A 37 4.27 -0.16 10.07
CA MET A 37 5.01 1.05 10.40
C MET A 37 4.88 2.17 9.35
N ALA A 38 4.89 1.83 8.07
CA ALA A 38 5.09 2.80 7.00
C ALA A 38 4.24 2.57 5.74
N GLY A 39 3.50 1.46 5.64
CA GLY A 39 2.60 1.20 4.51
C GLY A 39 3.28 0.68 3.24
N GLY A 40 4.50 0.10 3.33
CA GLY A 40 5.30 -0.34 2.18
C GLY A 40 5.50 -1.85 2.05
N GLY A 41 4.66 -2.68 2.65
CA GLY A 41 4.85 -4.14 2.68
C GLY A 41 4.96 -4.79 1.30
N THR A 42 4.16 -4.38 0.35
CA THR A 42 4.16 -4.90 -1.03
C THR A 42 5.47 -4.60 -1.77
N LEU A 43 6.17 -3.50 -1.41
CA LEU A 43 7.48 -3.16 -1.99
C LEU A 43 8.57 -4.20 -1.65
N ILE A 44 8.32 -5.08 -0.70
CA ILE A 44 9.22 -6.17 -0.31
C ILE A 44 8.69 -7.50 -0.82
N THR A 45 7.42 -7.80 -0.55
CA THR A 45 6.86 -9.11 -0.84
C THR A 45 6.74 -9.37 -2.33
N PHE A 46 6.36 -8.38 -3.12
CA PHE A 46 6.20 -8.53 -4.57
C PHE A 46 7.54 -8.82 -5.28
N PRO A 47 8.62 -8.00 -5.13
CA PRO A 47 9.91 -8.31 -5.76
C PRO A 47 10.50 -9.63 -5.29
N ALA A 48 10.30 -10.00 -4.02
CA ALA A 48 10.76 -11.29 -3.51
C ALA A 48 10.10 -12.47 -4.25
N LEU A 49 8.80 -12.38 -4.53
CA LEU A 49 8.08 -13.41 -5.29
C LEU A 49 8.56 -13.48 -6.74
N VAL A 50 8.75 -12.32 -7.39
CA VAL A 50 9.23 -12.27 -8.78
C VAL A 50 10.65 -12.82 -8.88
N ALA A 51 11.55 -12.46 -7.95
CA ALA A 51 12.91 -12.99 -7.89
C ALA A 51 12.94 -14.52 -7.67
N LEU A 52 11.91 -15.08 -7.07
CA LEU A 52 11.74 -16.54 -6.90
C LEU A 52 11.03 -17.19 -8.12
N GLY A 53 10.83 -16.46 -9.21
CA GLY A 53 10.27 -16.97 -10.46
C GLY A 53 8.74 -17.05 -10.51
N VAL A 54 8.03 -16.39 -9.58
CA VAL A 54 6.56 -16.29 -9.64
C VAL A 54 6.18 -15.24 -10.70
N PRO A 55 5.28 -15.58 -11.65
CA PRO A 55 4.81 -14.62 -12.65
C PRO A 55 4.27 -13.34 -12.00
N PRO A 56 4.55 -12.14 -12.55
CA PRO A 56 4.25 -10.87 -11.88
C PRO A 56 2.78 -10.66 -11.48
N ILE A 57 1.81 -11.00 -12.34
CA ILE A 57 0.37 -10.90 -11.98
C ILE A 57 0.04 -11.84 -10.82
N THR A 58 0.52 -13.09 -10.89
CA THR A 58 0.34 -14.06 -9.81
C THR A 58 1.05 -13.63 -8.51
N ALA A 59 2.25 -13.05 -8.61
CA ALA A 59 3.00 -12.52 -7.47
C ALA A 59 2.22 -11.38 -6.80
N ASN A 60 1.66 -10.46 -7.58
CA ASN A 60 0.85 -9.35 -7.06
C ASN A 60 -0.44 -9.84 -6.38
N ALA A 61 -1.20 -10.71 -7.06
CA ALA A 61 -2.43 -11.29 -6.52
C ALA A 61 -2.17 -12.10 -5.24
N THR A 62 -1.15 -12.97 -5.25
CA THR A 62 -0.76 -13.81 -4.11
C THR A 62 -0.32 -12.96 -2.92
N SER A 63 0.51 -11.94 -3.15
CA SER A 63 0.96 -11.00 -2.10
C SER A 63 -0.22 -10.23 -1.50
N THR A 64 -1.16 -9.76 -2.33
CA THR A 64 -2.35 -9.03 -1.87
C THR A 64 -3.21 -9.91 -0.96
N VAL A 65 -3.48 -11.15 -1.36
CA VAL A 65 -4.24 -12.11 -0.56
C VAL A 65 -3.54 -12.43 0.75
N ALA A 66 -2.23 -12.65 0.71
CA ALA A 66 -1.43 -13.01 1.88
C ALA A 66 -1.29 -11.87 2.91
N LEU A 67 -1.21 -10.61 2.47
CA LEU A 67 -1.07 -9.46 3.36
C LEU A 67 -2.41 -8.93 3.89
N TRP A 68 -3.53 -9.28 3.26
CA TRP A 68 -4.85 -8.78 3.64
C TRP A 68 -5.26 -9.12 5.09
N PRO A 69 -5.05 -10.33 5.64
CA PRO A 69 -5.34 -10.63 7.05
C PRO A 69 -4.59 -9.71 8.02
N GLY A 70 -3.33 -9.39 7.73
CA GLY A 70 -2.53 -8.44 8.51
C GLY A 70 -3.12 -7.01 8.47
N THR A 71 -3.66 -6.60 7.32
CA THR A 71 -4.35 -5.31 7.19
C THR A 71 -5.64 -5.28 8.01
N MET A 72 -6.41 -6.37 8.03
CA MET A 72 -7.60 -6.50 8.86
C MET A 72 -7.28 -6.47 10.35
N ALA A 73 -6.23 -7.16 10.78
CA ALA A 73 -5.76 -7.11 12.16
C ALA A 73 -5.35 -5.68 12.56
N SER A 74 -4.65 -4.96 11.69
CA SER A 74 -4.28 -3.56 11.91
C SER A 74 -5.51 -2.65 11.98
N MET A 75 -6.50 -2.85 11.10
CA MET A 75 -7.77 -2.11 11.14
C MET A 75 -8.50 -2.33 12.47
N TRP A 76 -8.55 -3.56 12.96
CA TRP A 76 -9.13 -3.87 14.27
C TRP A 76 -8.36 -3.19 15.41
N GLY A 77 -7.04 -3.11 15.33
CA GLY A 77 -6.20 -2.39 16.29
C GLY A 77 -6.58 -0.91 16.43
N TYR A 78 -6.88 -0.25 15.30
CA TYR A 78 -7.26 1.18 15.26
C TYR A 78 -8.77 1.45 15.36
N ARG A 79 -9.59 0.48 15.74
CA ARG A 79 -11.06 0.64 15.79
C ARG A 79 -11.55 1.74 16.74
N ARG A 80 -10.79 2.03 17.81
CA ARG A 80 -11.13 3.08 18.78
C ARG A 80 -10.94 4.47 18.16
N GLU A 81 -9.86 4.65 17.44
CA GLU A 81 -9.50 5.90 16.75
C GLU A 81 -10.46 6.20 15.59
N LEU A 82 -11.00 5.15 14.95
CA LEU A 82 -12.06 5.28 13.94
C LEU A 82 -13.41 5.71 14.55
N GLY A 83 -13.61 5.52 15.86
CA GLY A 83 -14.83 5.93 16.55
C GLY A 83 -15.14 7.42 16.38
N GLY A 84 -14.13 8.30 16.42
CA GLY A 84 -14.24 9.73 16.15
C GLY A 84 -14.29 10.12 14.67
N ALA A 85 -14.08 9.17 13.73
CA ALA A 85 -14.03 9.41 12.30
C ALA A 85 -15.02 8.54 11.51
N ARG A 86 -16.15 8.15 12.14
CA ARG A 86 -17.12 7.21 11.54
C ARG A 86 -17.71 7.70 10.22
N ASP A 87 -18.01 8.98 10.12
CA ASP A 87 -18.57 9.55 8.89
C ASP A 87 -17.56 9.58 7.76
N TRP A 88 -16.30 9.81 8.08
CA TRP A 88 -15.17 9.68 7.16
C TRP A 88 -15.00 8.23 6.69
N ALA A 89 -15.03 7.28 7.62
CA ALA A 89 -14.92 5.87 7.30
C ALA A 89 -16.05 5.39 6.39
N ARG A 90 -17.30 5.83 6.64
CA ARG A 90 -18.47 5.53 5.78
C ARG A 90 -18.34 6.16 4.40
N ALA A 91 -17.97 7.46 4.33
CA ALA A 91 -17.80 8.16 3.07
C ALA A 91 -16.67 7.56 2.21
N TRP A 92 -15.59 7.04 2.85
CA TRP A 92 -14.48 6.38 2.17
C TRP A 92 -14.77 4.97 1.68
N ALA A 93 -15.78 4.30 2.25
CA ALA A 93 -16.08 2.91 1.91
C ALA A 93 -16.45 2.77 0.43
N ILE A 94 -17.36 3.60 -0.07
CA ILE A 94 -17.87 3.51 -1.46
C ILE A 94 -16.74 3.71 -2.48
N PRO A 95 -15.96 4.82 -2.47
CA PRO A 95 -14.88 5.02 -3.44
C PRO A 95 -13.78 3.96 -3.32
N SER A 96 -13.53 3.44 -2.10
CA SER A 96 -12.54 2.37 -1.90
C SER A 96 -13.01 1.04 -2.52
N ILE A 97 -14.26 0.66 -2.32
CA ILE A 97 -14.82 -0.58 -2.89
C ILE A 97 -14.88 -0.50 -4.42
N ILE A 98 -15.45 0.58 -4.96
CA ILE A 98 -15.59 0.72 -6.41
C ILE A 98 -14.22 0.84 -7.08
N GLY A 99 -13.33 1.68 -6.53
CA GLY A 99 -11.97 1.84 -7.05
C GLY A 99 -11.18 0.53 -6.99
N GLY A 100 -11.27 -0.21 -5.88
CA GLY A 100 -10.65 -1.53 -5.74
C GLY A 100 -11.15 -2.53 -6.78
N ALA A 101 -12.46 -2.55 -7.03
CA ALA A 101 -13.05 -3.41 -8.06
C ALA A 101 -12.55 -3.06 -9.46
N VAL A 102 -12.52 -1.76 -9.81
CA VAL A 102 -11.99 -1.29 -11.09
C VAL A 102 -10.52 -1.65 -11.23
N GLY A 103 -9.68 -1.37 -10.21
CA GLY A 103 -8.26 -1.67 -10.24
C GLY A 103 -7.96 -3.15 -10.37
N ALA A 104 -8.59 -3.99 -9.57
CA ALA A 104 -8.44 -5.44 -9.62
C ALA A 104 -8.95 -6.02 -10.96
N GLY A 105 -10.09 -5.52 -11.46
CA GLY A 105 -10.61 -5.90 -12.78
C GLY A 105 -9.66 -5.54 -13.90
N LEU A 106 -9.03 -4.34 -13.85
CA LEU A 106 -8.00 -3.93 -14.79
C LEU A 106 -6.79 -4.86 -14.77
N LEU A 107 -6.35 -5.32 -13.57
CA LEU A 107 -5.25 -6.28 -13.48
C LEU A 107 -5.60 -7.60 -14.16
N VAL A 108 -6.81 -8.14 -13.92
CA VAL A 108 -7.27 -9.41 -14.50
C VAL A 108 -7.27 -9.39 -16.03
N VAL A 109 -7.63 -8.25 -16.63
CA VAL A 109 -7.67 -8.11 -18.10
C VAL A 109 -6.35 -7.64 -18.71
N THR A 110 -5.36 -7.28 -17.88
CA THR A 110 -4.04 -6.85 -18.32
C THR A 110 -3.22 -8.05 -18.77
N PRO A 111 -2.70 -8.09 -20.01
CA PRO A 111 -1.78 -9.14 -20.44
C PRO A 111 -0.50 -9.12 -19.59
N GLU A 112 0.00 -10.31 -19.21
CA GLU A 112 1.21 -10.48 -18.37
C GLU A 112 2.39 -9.63 -18.88
N ARG A 113 2.68 -9.68 -20.18
CA ARG A 113 3.76 -8.91 -20.81
C ARG A 113 3.63 -7.39 -20.59
N ARG A 114 2.40 -6.86 -20.62
CA ARG A 114 2.19 -5.42 -20.37
C ARG A 114 2.39 -5.09 -18.90
N PHE A 115 1.93 -5.97 -18.01
CA PHE A 115 2.13 -5.79 -16.59
C PHE A 115 3.62 -5.84 -16.23
N GLU A 116 4.40 -6.79 -16.78
CA GLU A 116 5.86 -6.86 -16.63
C GLU A 116 6.56 -5.56 -17.02
N GLN A 117 6.14 -4.93 -18.12
CA GLN A 117 6.69 -3.65 -18.57
C GLN A 117 6.32 -2.48 -17.64
N LEU A 118 5.15 -2.52 -17.02
CA LEU A 118 4.66 -1.46 -16.12
C LEU A 118 5.25 -1.57 -14.72
N VAL A 119 5.48 -2.79 -14.24
CA VAL A 119 5.90 -3.08 -12.86
C VAL A 119 7.14 -2.29 -12.41
N PRO A 120 8.24 -2.21 -13.17
CA PRO A 120 9.42 -1.45 -12.74
C PRO A 120 9.07 0.01 -12.44
N TRP A 121 8.24 0.63 -13.27
CA TRP A 121 7.80 2.01 -13.11
C TRP A 121 6.86 2.18 -11.92
N LEU A 122 5.99 1.20 -11.68
CA LEU A 122 5.10 1.20 -10.52
C LEU A 122 5.87 1.09 -9.20
N ILE A 123 6.89 0.22 -9.16
CA ILE A 123 7.77 0.05 -7.98
C ILE A 123 8.60 1.32 -7.75
N LEU A 124 9.25 1.83 -8.80
CA LEU A 124 10.07 3.04 -8.70
C LEU A 124 9.21 4.25 -8.28
N GLY A 125 8.05 4.43 -8.90
CA GLY A 125 7.11 5.49 -8.54
C GLY A 125 6.63 5.39 -7.09
N ALA A 126 6.22 4.19 -6.65
CA ALA A 126 5.83 3.95 -5.27
C ALA A 126 7.00 4.19 -4.30
N THR A 127 8.21 3.83 -4.68
CA THR A 127 9.41 4.04 -3.85
C THR A 127 9.78 5.51 -3.74
N VAL A 128 9.71 6.27 -4.85
CA VAL A 128 9.92 7.73 -4.84
C VAL A 128 8.89 8.42 -3.96
N LEU A 129 7.60 8.05 -4.08
CA LEU A 129 6.55 8.55 -3.20
C LEU A 129 6.83 8.20 -1.73
N PHE A 130 7.32 6.99 -1.46
CA PHE A 130 7.68 6.54 -0.13
C PHE A 130 8.84 7.36 0.47
N ILE A 131 9.87 7.64 -0.30
CA ILE A 131 10.99 8.49 0.12
C ILE A 131 10.52 9.93 0.36
N GLY A 132 9.73 10.47 -0.57
CA GLY A 132 9.21 11.85 -0.55
C GLY A 132 8.19 12.13 0.55
N GLN A 133 7.51 11.11 1.07
CA GLN A 133 6.48 11.27 2.11
C GLN A 133 7.04 11.94 3.37
N GLY A 134 8.29 11.65 3.77
CA GLY A 134 8.90 12.24 4.97
C GLY A 134 9.13 13.74 4.90
N PRO A 135 9.87 14.22 3.90
CA PRO A 135 10.03 15.65 3.64
C PRO A 135 8.69 16.36 3.42
N LEU A 136 7.76 15.73 2.71
CA LEU A 136 6.43 16.29 2.45
C LEU A 136 5.66 16.52 3.77
N LEU A 137 5.56 15.49 4.62
CA LEU A 137 4.87 15.59 5.91
C LEU A 137 5.57 16.56 6.89
N ARG A 138 6.91 16.69 6.81
CA ARG A 138 7.65 17.70 7.58
C ARG A 138 7.29 19.11 7.12
N ARG A 139 7.40 19.39 5.81
CA ARG A 139 7.00 20.68 5.25
C ARG A 139 5.56 21.05 5.55
N MET A 140 4.65 20.06 5.52
CA MET A 140 3.25 20.31 5.87
C MET A 140 3.06 20.66 7.35
N ARG A 141 3.87 20.10 8.27
CA ARG A 141 3.86 20.47 9.69
C ARG A 141 4.47 21.87 9.93
N GLU A 142 5.49 22.21 9.16
CA GLU A 142 6.14 23.54 9.19
C GLU A 142 5.22 24.63 8.61
N LEU A 143 4.30 24.27 7.71
CA LEU A 143 3.27 25.12 7.12
C LEU A 143 2.01 25.26 8.00
N ALA A 144 1.95 24.60 9.16
CA ALA A 144 0.87 24.79 10.12
C ALA A 144 0.86 26.26 10.63
N PRO A 145 -0.33 26.85 10.91
CA PRO A 145 -0.47 28.28 11.19
C PRO A 145 0.41 28.74 12.36
N GLY A 146 1.34 29.63 12.11
CA GLY A 146 2.24 30.19 13.13
C GLY A 146 3.37 31.07 12.58
N ASP A 147 3.68 31.01 11.31
CA ASP A 147 4.77 31.81 10.73
C ASP A 147 4.23 32.83 9.71
N GLU A 148 3.93 34.02 10.18
CA GLU A 148 3.35 35.13 9.38
C GLU A 148 4.37 35.80 8.44
N ALA A 149 5.61 35.34 8.36
CA ALA A 149 6.70 36.04 7.69
C ALA A 149 6.70 35.92 6.15
N ASN A 150 5.86 35.05 5.54
CA ASN A 150 5.83 34.88 4.09
C ASN A 150 4.39 34.92 3.54
N PRO A 151 4.02 35.91 2.70
CA PRO A 151 2.65 36.07 2.21
C PRO A 151 2.15 34.92 1.35
N LEU A 152 3.04 34.17 0.69
CA LEU A 152 2.67 32.94 -0.04
C LEU A 152 2.36 31.81 0.94
N MET A 153 3.08 31.75 2.04
CA MET A 153 2.89 30.79 3.14
C MET A 153 1.60 31.11 3.91
N ALA A 154 1.32 32.40 4.18
CA ALA A 154 0.07 32.81 4.81
C ALA A 154 -1.15 32.43 3.98
N ARG A 155 -1.15 32.67 2.66
CA ARG A 155 -2.25 32.23 1.76
C ARG A 155 -2.40 30.71 1.71
N THR A 156 -1.30 29.96 1.76
CA THR A 156 -1.33 28.50 1.79
C THR A 156 -1.82 28.01 3.15
N ALA A 157 -1.41 28.65 4.24
CA ALA A 157 -1.89 28.36 5.59
C ALA A 157 -3.38 28.71 5.76
N GLU A 158 -3.83 29.87 5.25
CA GLU A 158 -5.27 30.23 5.20
C GLU A 158 -6.06 29.23 4.36
N TRP A 159 -5.55 28.82 3.19
CA TRP A 159 -6.19 27.82 2.35
C TRP A 159 -6.26 26.46 3.06
N LEU A 160 -5.20 26.06 3.79
CA LEU A 160 -5.18 24.86 4.63
C LEU A 160 -6.11 25.01 5.84
N ALA A 161 -6.09 26.17 6.51
CA ALA A 161 -6.93 26.46 7.66
C ALA A 161 -8.42 26.52 7.28
N SER A 162 -8.76 27.10 6.12
CA SER A 162 -10.13 27.08 5.59
C SER A 162 -10.64 25.68 5.26
N ARG A 163 -9.75 24.69 5.18
CA ARG A 163 -10.02 23.27 4.96
C ARG A 163 -9.81 22.42 6.21
N GLN A 164 -9.62 23.04 7.40
CA GLN A 164 -9.53 22.28 8.63
C GLN A 164 -10.73 21.36 8.77
N ILE A 165 -10.43 20.07 8.85
CA ILE A 165 -11.44 19.01 8.91
C ILE A 165 -12.01 18.87 10.32
N THR A 166 -11.29 19.40 11.32
CA THR A 166 -11.72 19.37 12.71
C THR A 166 -12.56 20.61 12.99
N GLN A 167 -13.81 20.41 13.39
CA GLN A 167 -14.68 21.48 13.89
C GLN A 167 -14.25 21.85 15.32
N ASP A 168 -14.70 23.01 15.83
CA ASP A 168 -14.38 23.47 17.19
C ASP A 168 -14.84 22.50 18.29
N ASP A 169 -15.78 21.62 17.99
CA ASP A 169 -16.26 20.55 18.86
C ASP A 169 -15.42 19.25 18.79
N GLY A 170 -14.31 19.26 18.07
CA GLY A 170 -13.45 18.09 17.87
C GLY A 170 -13.98 17.04 16.88
N THR A 171 -15.13 17.30 16.25
CA THR A 171 -15.67 16.40 15.21
C THR A 171 -15.00 16.67 13.85
N LEU A 172 -14.91 15.64 13.00
CA LEU A 172 -14.35 15.79 11.67
C LEU A 172 -15.45 16.27 10.70
N ARG A 173 -15.17 17.37 9.99
CA ARG A 173 -16.01 17.84 8.90
C ARG A 173 -16.06 16.76 7.78
N SER A 174 -17.22 16.57 7.16
CA SER A 174 -17.38 15.60 6.08
C SER A 174 -16.36 15.77 4.95
N PRO A 175 -15.82 14.68 4.38
CA PRO A 175 -14.82 14.76 3.31
C PRO A 175 -15.41 15.41 2.05
N SER A 176 -14.61 16.26 1.40
CA SER A 176 -15.02 16.91 0.16
C SER A 176 -15.17 15.92 -1.00
N ARG A 177 -16.02 16.23 -1.98
CA ARG A 177 -16.19 15.39 -3.19
C ARG A 177 -14.88 15.18 -3.95
N ALA A 178 -14.02 16.20 -4.02
CA ALA A 178 -12.71 16.11 -4.64
C ALA A 178 -11.81 15.10 -3.91
N PHE A 179 -11.89 15.06 -2.58
CA PHE A 179 -11.14 14.11 -1.78
C PHE A 179 -11.65 12.66 -1.94
N LEU A 180 -12.97 12.49 -2.06
CA LEU A 180 -13.54 11.17 -2.37
C LEU A 180 -13.14 10.69 -3.78
N GLY A 181 -13.08 11.61 -4.77
CA GLY A 181 -12.54 11.32 -6.11
C GLY A 181 -11.06 10.92 -6.08
N TYR A 182 -10.24 11.62 -5.27
CA TYR A 182 -8.84 11.22 -5.04
C TYR A 182 -8.75 9.82 -4.42
N GLN A 183 -9.56 9.53 -3.38
CA GLN A 183 -9.58 8.20 -2.77
C GLN A 183 -9.98 7.10 -3.76
N PHE A 184 -10.94 7.38 -4.64
CA PHE A 184 -11.29 6.45 -5.72
C PHE A 184 -10.07 6.14 -6.61
N LEU A 185 -9.31 7.16 -7.06
CA LEU A 185 -8.11 6.95 -7.87
C LEU A 185 -7.04 6.17 -7.12
N VAL A 186 -6.83 6.48 -5.84
CA VAL A 186 -5.90 5.71 -4.98
C VAL A 186 -6.37 4.27 -4.83
N ALA A 187 -7.67 4.03 -4.71
CA ALA A 187 -8.22 2.69 -4.60
C ALA A 187 -8.13 1.91 -5.93
N VAL A 188 -8.28 2.57 -7.09
CA VAL A 188 -8.00 1.97 -8.41
C VAL A 188 -6.54 1.53 -8.50
N TYR A 189 -5.61 2.41 -8.16
CA TYR A 189 -4.20 2.07 -8.10
C TYR A 189 -3.93 0.94 -7.08
N GLY A 190 -4.57 1.02 -5.90
CA GLY A 190 -4.47 0.05 -4.83
C GLY A 190 -4.95 -1.35 -5.21
N GLY A 191 -6.06 -1.44 -5.93
CA GLY A 191 -6.61 -2.69 -6.45
C GLY A 191 -5.81 -3.25 -7.62
N TYR A 192 -5.16 -2.38 -8.42
CA TYR A 192 -4.33 -2.80 -9.55
C TYR A 192 -2.95 -3.33 -9.11
N PHE A 193 -2.26 -2.60 -8.22
CA PHE A 193 -0.90 -2.93 -7.78
C PHE A 193 -0.69 -2.78 -6.27
N GLY A 194 -1.20 -1.73 -5.66
CA GLY A 194 -1.28 -1.53 -4.22
C GLY A 194 -0.02 -1.04 -3.51
N ALA A 195 1.16 -1.18 -4.11
CA ALA A 195 2.40 -0.75 -3.48
C ALA A 195 2.41 0.77 -3.27
N GLY A 196 2.52 1.23 -2.01
CA GLY A 196 2.53 2.65 -1.70
C GLY A 196 1.16 3.34 -1.67
N ALA A 197 0.05 2.65 -1.96
CA ALA A 197 -1.29 3.24 -1.87
C ALA A 197 -1.59 3.85 -0.48
N GLY A 198 -1.15 3.19 0.59
CA GLY A 198 -1.25 3.71 1.95
C GLY A 198 -0.52 5.04 2.17
N ILE A 199 0.57 5.26 1.45
CA ILE A 199 1.35 6.51 1.49
C ILE A 199 0.54 7.65 0.88
N LEU A 200 -0.05 7.40 -0.29
CA LEU A 200 -0.93 8.37 -0.96
C LEU A 200 -2.11 8.75 -0.06
N MET A 201 -2.70 7.78 0.62
CA MET A 201 -3.78 8.03 1.57
C MET A 201 -3.32 8.90 2.75
N LEU A 202 -2.17 8.57 3.37
CA LEU A 202 -1.63 9.36 4.48
C LEU A 202 -1.26 10.78 4.06
N ALA A 203 -0.66 10.94 2.88
CA ALA A 203 -0.33 12.25 2.34
C ALA A 203 -1.60 13.10 2.14
N ALA A 204 -2.65 12.52 1.56
CA ALA A 204 -3.92 13.21 1.37
C ALA A 204 -4.59 13.60 2.69
N LEU A 205 -4.63 12.69 3.67
CA LEU A 205 -5.19 12.98 5.00
C LEU A 205 -4.43 14.10 5.70
N GLY A 206 -3.09 14.10 5.59
CA GLY A 206 -2.26 15.18 6.11
C GLY A 206 -2.51 16.52 5.40
N LEU A 207 -2.64 16.54 4.05
CA LEU A 207 -3.00 17.72 3.27
C LEU A 207 -4.38 18.28 3.65
N MET A 208 -5.26 17.45 4.12
CA MET A 208 -6.57 17.85 4.61
C MET A 208 -6.54 18.38 6.06
N GLY A 209 -5.38 18.39 6.71
CA GLY A 209 -5.21 18.94 8.06
C GLY A 209 -5.40 17.92 9.20
N LEU A 210 -5.50 16.62 8.93
CA LEU A 210 -5.43 15.62 10.00
C LEU A 210 -4.02 15.59 10.60
N THR A 211 -3.94 15.82 11.90
CA THR A 211 -2.66 15.79 12.65
C THR A 211 -2.49 14.54 13.49
N ASN A 212 -3.59 13.89 13.86
CA ASN A 212 -3.56 12.66 14.66
C ASN A 212 -3.16 11.47 13.78
N ILE A 213 -1.91 11.03 13.93
CA ILE A 213 -1.34 9.93 13.15
C ILE A 213 -2.05 8.59 13.36
N HIS A 214 -2.61 8.36 14.54
CA HIS A 214 -3.35 7.12 14.85
C HIS A 214 -4.68 7.10 14.09
N GLN A 215 -5.40 8.22 14.05
CA GLN A 215 -6.62 8.38 13.27
C GLN A 215 -6.36 8.26 11.77
N MET A 216 -5.29 8.91 11.28
CA MET A 216 -4.85 8.78 9.88
C MET A 216 -4.53 7.32 9.52
N ASN A 217 -3.81 6.59 10.37
CA ASN A 217 -3.54 5.18 10.16
C ASN A 217 -4.81 4.32 10.23
N GLY A 218 -5.74 4.64 11.11
CA GLY A 218 -7.06 4.00 11.18
C GLY A 218 -7.82 4.14 9.85
N LEU A 219 -7.96 5.35 9.33
CA LEU A 219 -8.63 5.63 8.05
C LEU A 219 -7.88 4.99 6.86
N LYS A 220 -6.55 5.07 6.84
CA LYS A 220 -5.73 4.39 5.83
C LYS A 220 -5.96 2.88 5.82
N ASN A 221 -5.94 2.25 6.98
CA ASN A 221 -6.15 0.80 7.08
C ASN A 221 -7.59 0.41 6.75
N TRP A 222 -8.57 1.24 7.08
CA TRP A 222 -9.97 1.05 6.71
C TRP A 222 -10.15 1.07 5.18
N GLY A 223 -9.76 2.17 4.52
CA GLY A 223 -9.86 2.29 3.06
C GLY A 223 -9.02 1.23 2.33
N GLY A 224 -7.78 0.98 2.82
CA GLY A 224 -6.89 -0.06 2.30
C GLY A 224 -7.47 -1.46 2.45
N GLY A 225 -8.08 -1.75 3.60
CA GLY A 225 -8.76 -3.01 3.86
C GLY A 225 -9.93 -3.26 2.91
N LEU A 226 -10.72 -2.24 2.62
CA LEU A 226 -11.88 -2.35 1.74
C LEU A 226 -11.49 -2.56 0.28
N PHE A 227 -10.59 -1.77 -0.30
CA PHE A 227 -10.19 -2.00 -1.69
C PHE A 227 -9.44 -3.32 -1.87
N ASN A 228 -8.62 -3.73 -0.89
CA ASN A 228 -7.97 -5.04 -0.92
C ASN A 228 -8.95 -6.20 -0.73
N LEU A 229 -10.00 -6.04 0.09
CA LEU A 229 -11.05 -7.07 0.23
C LEU A 229 -11.66 -7.41 -1.13
N VAL A 230 -12.02 -6.38 -1.89
CA VAL A 230 -12.62 -6.57 -3.23
C VAL A 230 -11.58 -7.15 -4.20
N ALA A 231 -10.35 -6.65 -4.17
CA ALA A 231 -9.27 -7.18 -4.99
C ALA A 231 -8.98 -8.66 -4.70
N VAL A 232 -8.93 -9.05 -3.42
CA VAL A 232 -8.81 -10.46 -2.98
C VAL A 232 -9.92 -11.31 -3.59
N GLY A 233 -11.18 -10.87 -3.47
CA GLY A 233 -12.32 -11.60 -4.05
C GLY A 233 -12.16 -11.80 -5.55
N ILE A 234 -11.81 -10.75 -6.30
CA ILE A 234 -11.62 -10.80 -7.75
C ILE A 234 -10.43 -11.70 -8.13
N PHE A 235 -9.30 -11.62 -7.41
CA PHE A 235 -8.12 -12.42 -7.71
C PHE A 235 -8.32 -13.90 -7.38
N VAL A 236 -9.05 -14.21 -6.32
CA VAL A 236 -9.43 -15.58 -5.97
C VAL A 236 -10.36 -16.20 -7.03
N VAL A 237 -11.41 -15.47 -7.41
CA VAL A 237 -12.34 -15.91 -8.47
C VAL A 237 -11.64 -16.02 -9.82
N GLY A 238 -10.71 -15.11 -10.11
CA GLY A 238 -9.89 -15.11 -11.33
C GLY A 238 -8.83 -16.21 -11.38
N GLY A 239 -8.64 -17.00 -10.32
CA GLY A 239 -7.64 -18.08 -10.27
C GLY A 239 -6.19 -17.59 -10.30
N LEU A 240 -5.92 -16.32 -9.93
CA LEU A 240 -4.60 -15.70 -10.00
C LEU A 240 -3.71 -16.01 -8.80
N VAL A 241 -4.22 -16.69 -7.78
CA VAL A 241 -3.57 -16.89 -6.48
C VAL A 241 -2.82 -18.21 -6.43
N ASN A 242 -1.53 -18.18 -6.11
CA ASN A 242 -0.78 -19.37 -5.75
C ASN A 242 -1.00 -19.68 -4.26
N TRP A 243 -1.91 -20.62 -3.97
CA TRP A 243 -2.36 -20.91 -2.60
C TRP A 243 -1.26 -21.39 -1.66
N PRO A 244 -0.37 -22.33 -2.04
CA PRO A 244 0.73 -22.74 -1.17
C PRO A 244 1.61 -21.56 -0.72
N ILE A 245 1.95 -20.67 -1.66
CA ILE A 245 2.72 -19.46 -1.38
C ILE A 245 1.89 -18.50 -0.52
N ALA A 246 0.62 -18.26 -0.89
CA ALA A 246 -0.27 -17.34 -0.15
C ALA A 246 -0.41 -17.74 1.32
N LEU A 247 -0.59 -19.03 1.62
CA LEU A 247 -0.74 -19.55 2.98
C LEU A 247 0.56 -19.39 3.80
N ALA A 248 1.71 -19.74 3.22
CA ALA A 248 3.01 -19.56 3.86
C ALA A 248 3.28 -18.08 4.16
N MET A 249 2.99 -17.20 3.20
CA MET A 249 3.11 -15.74 3.37
C MET A 249 2.11 -15.21 4.39
N ALA A 250 0.85 -15.68 4.41
CA ALA A 250 -0.16 -15.24 5.37
C ALA A 250 0.23 -15.60 6.82
N ALA A 251 0.80 -16.78 7.04
CA ALA A 251 1.36 -17.17 8.33
C ALA A 251 2.49 -16.23 8.75
N GLY A 252 3.44 -15.97 7.86
CA GLY A 252 4.53 -15.02 8.09
C GLY A 252 4.02 -13.59 8.32
N ALA A 253 3.07 -13.11 7.51
CA ALA A 253 2.49 -11.79 7.63
C ALA A 253 1.72 -11.60 8.94
N THR A 254 1.02 -12.63 9.41
CA THR A 254 0.32 -12.60 10.70
C THR A 254 1.31 -12.50 11.85
N ALA A 255 2.35 -13.36 11.86
CA ALA A 255 3.42 -13.31 12.85
C ALA A 255 4.17 -11.96 12.84
N GLY A 256 4.50 -11.46 11.63
CA GLY A 256 5.14 -10.16 11.43
C GLY A 256 4.24 -8.98 11.83
N GLY A 257 2.94 -9.04 11.58
CA GLY A 257 1.98 -8.00 11.95
C GLY A 257 1.82 -7.88 13.46
N ILE A 258 1.72 -9.01 14.17
CA ILE A 258 1.63 -9.04 15.64
C ILE A 258 2.96 -8.60 16.27
N GLY A 259 4.09 -9.19 15.83
CA GLY A 259 5.42 -8.85 16.34
C GLY A 259 5.89 -7.46 15.92
N GLY A 260 5.47 -7.00 14.75
CA GLY A 260 5.87 -5.72 14.18
C GLY A 260 5.36 -4.52 14.96
N SER A 261 4.18 -4.59 15.53
CA SER A 261 3.65 -3.52 16.40
C SER A 261 4.49 -3.35 17.68
N LEU A 262 5.02 -4.44 18.20
CA LEU A 262 5.93 -4.44 19.37
C LEU A 262 7.34 -4.00 18.97
N LEU A 263 7.83 -4.47 17.83
CA LEU A 263 9.17 -4.13 17.33
C LEU A 263 9.24 -2.69 16.81
N ALA A 264 8.14 -2.16 16.26
CA ALA A 264 8.00 -0.78 15.80
C ALA A 264 8.35 0.26 16.87
N GLN A 265 8.11 -0.08 18.15
CA GLN A 265 8.46 0.77 19.29
C GLN A 265 9.96 0.77 19.61
N ARG A 266 10.71 -0.25 19.17
CA ARG A 266 12.15 -0.44 19.46
C ARG A 266 13.04 -0.10 18.26
N VAL A 267 12.55 -0.27 17.04
CA VAL A 267 13.31 -0.02 15.80
C VAL A 267 12.99 1.38 15.29
N GLY A 268 14.00 2.22 15.14
CA GLY A 268 13.83 3.58 14.64
C GLY A 268 13.19 3.61 13.24
N GLN A 269 12.12 4.38 13.07
CA GLN A 269 11.41 4.54 11.79
C GLN A 269 12.33 4.91 10.62
N ALA A 270 13.41 5.67 10.89
CA ALA A 270 14.36 6.09 9.88
C ALA A 270 15.11 4.92 9.23
N TRP A 271 15.47 3.89 10.01
CA TRP A 271 16.16 2.71 9.50
C TRP A 271 15.21 1.88 8.60
N VAL A 272 13.99 1.65 9.06
CA VAL A 272 12.95 0.94 8.30
C VAL A 272 12.71 1.62 6.95
N ARG A 273 12.62 2.95 6.94
CA ARG A 273 12.43 3.72 5.70
C ARG A 273 13.59 3.58 4.73
N ARG A 274 14.84 3.57 5.22
CA ARG A 274 16.02 3.34 4.38
C ARG A 274 16.01 1.96 3.74
N VAL A 275 15.68 0.93 4.51
CA VAL A 275 15.60 -0.45 4.00
C VAL A 275 14.54 -0.59 2.91
N ILE A 276 13.33 -0.06 3.13
CA ILE A 276 12.28 -0.07 2.09
C ILE A 276 12.74 0.68 0.83
N ALA A 277 13.36 1.85 0.99
CA ALA A 277 13.85 2.64 -0.13
C ALA A 277 14.93 1.89 -0.93
N VAL A 278 15.89 1.25 -0.25
CA VAL A 278 16.95 0.47 -0.91
C VAL A 278 16.37 -0.75 -1.64
N ILE A 279 15.47 -1.49 -1.01
CA ILE A 279 14.82 -2.66 -1.64
C ILE A 279 13.96 -2.20 -2.82
N GLY A 280 13.14 -1.17 -2.66
CA GLY A 280 12.27 -0.68 -3.72
C GLY A 280 13.05 -0.11 -4.93
N LEU A 281 14.08 0.70 -4.69
CA LEU A 281 14.94 1.20 -5.77
C LEU A 281 15.74 0.06 -6.42
N GLY A 282 16.37 -0.79 -5.63
CA GLY A 282 17.16 -1.91 -6.13
C GLY A 282 16.34 -2.89 -6.95
N SER A 283 15.16 -3.30 -6.47
CA SER A 283 14.28 -4.21 -7.20
C SER A 283 13.67 -3.56 -8.44
N GLY A 284 13.23 -2.30 -8.37
CA GLY A 284 12.70 -1.58 -9.52
C GLY A 284 13.72 -1.41 -10.63
N LEU A 285 14.97 -1.07 -10.29
CA LEU A 285 16.09 -0.99 -11.26
C LEU A 285 16.46 -2.38 -11.79
N ALA A 286 16.55 -3.40 -10.92
CA ALA A 286 16.86 -4.77 -11.35
C ALA A 286 15.83 -5.29 -12.36
N MET A 287 14.54 -5.04 -12.14
CA MET A 287 13.47 -5.38 -13.11
C MET A 287 13.56 -4.55 -14.38
N LEU A 288 13.90 -3.25 -14.30
CA LEU A 288 14.03 -2.37 -15.46
C LEU A 288 15.17 -2.83 -16.39
N PHE A 289 16.25 -3.32 -15.82
CA PHE A 289 17.41 -3.85 -16.57
C PHE A 289 17.31 -5.34 -16.87
N GLY A 290 16.18 -5.99 -16.54
CA GLY A 290 15.95 -7.41 -16.82
C GLY A 290 16.86 -8.37 -16.04
N LEU A 291 17.30 -7.97 -14.84
CA LEU A 291 18.13 -8.80 -13.96
C LEU A 291 17.29 -9.77 -13.13
N ILE A 292 16.01 -9.46 -12.92
CA ILE A 292 15.00 -10.30 -12.24
C ILE A 292 13.67 -10.21 -12.99
#